data_dd2863e2605af002a95e1b5f479bb9e3
#
_entry.id   dd2863e2605af002a95e1b5f479bb9e3
#
_cell.length_a   1.000
_cell.length_b   1.000
_cell.length_c   1.000
_cell.angle_alpha   90.00
_cell.angle_beta   90.00
_cell.angle_gamma   90.00
#
_symmetry.space_group_name_H-M   'P 1'
#
loop_
_entity.id
_entity.type
_entity.pdbx_description
1 polymer ?
#
loop_
_entity_poly.entity_id
_entity_poly.type
_entity_poly.pdbx_seq_one_letter_code
_entity_poly.pdbx_strand_id
1 'polypeptide(L)'
;MEELFCIGCGAPIQTENKEGLGYTPQSALEKGLETGEVYCQRCFRLRHYNEITDVHLTDDDFLKLLHEVGDSDALVVNVVDIFDFNGSVIPGLPRFVAGNDVLLVGNKKDILPKSVKDSKVTHWLMERAHEEGMRPVDVVLTSAQNKSAIKDLMEKIEQHRKGRDVYVVGVTNVGKSTLINAIIQEITGDKDIITTSRFPGTTLDKIEIPLDDGSYIYDTPGIIHRHQMAHYLTAKNLKYVSPKKEIKPKTYQLNPEQTLFLGGLGRFDFIKGEKQGFTASFDNELKLHRTKLEGATAFYDKHVGGLLTPPNSKEKEEFPSLVSHELTIKDKTDLVISGLGWIRVNGEAKVAVWAPEGVAVVTRKAII
;
A
#
# COMPACT_ATOMS: atom_id res chain seq x y z
N MET A 1 -25.43 1.05 29.53
CA MET A 1 -24.16 1.79 29.58
C MET A 1 -24.31 2.88 28.54
N GLU A 2 -24.09 4.13 28.92
CA GLU A 2 -24.08 5.21 27.94
C GLU A 2 -22.94 4.97 26.95
N GLU A 3 -23.22 5.07 25.65
CA GLU A 3 -22.21 4.96 24.62
C GLU A 3 -21.26 6.15 24.76
N LEU A 4 -19.95 5.87 24.93
CA LEU A 4 -18.91 6.89 25.01
C LEU A 4 -18.43 7.21 23.60
N PHE A 5 -18.29 8.50 23.31
CA PHE A 5 -17.82 8.97 21.99
C PHE A 5 -16.50 9.71 22.14
N CYS A 6 -15.66 9.59 21.13
CA CYS A 6 -14.41 10.33 21.06
C CYS A 6 -14.67 11.84 20.92
N ILE A 7 -14.10 12.66 21.82
CA ILE A 7 -14.27 14.12 21.77
C ILE A 7 -13.70 14.73 20.47
N GLY A 8 -12.69 14.08 19.86
CA GLY A 8 -12.04 14.60 18.67
C GLY A 8 -12.80 14.30 17.37
N CYS A 9 -13.28 13.05 17.16
CA CYS A 9 -13.89 12.64 15.90
C CYS A 9 -15.32 12.12 16.01
N GLY A 10 -15.90 12.06 17.20
CA GLY A 10 -17.26 11.56 17.41
C GLY A 10 -17.46 10.05 17.24
N ALA A 11 -16.37 9.28 17.01
CA ALA A 11 -16.47 7.83 16.91
C ALA A 11 -16.87 7.19 18.24
N PRO A 12 -17.72 6.13 18.24
CA PRO A 12 -17.95 5.33 19.44
C PRO A 12 -16.62 4.76 19.96
N ILE A 13 -16.35 4.95 21.25
CA ILE A 13 -15.11 4.44 21.87
C ILE A 13 -15.20 2.91 22.03
N GLN A 14 -14.18 2.21 21.61
CA GLN A 14 -14.03 0.77 21.75
C GLN A 14 -12.58 0.39 22.09
N THR A 15 -12.38 -0.76 22.73
CA THR A 15 -11.07 -1.23 23.21
C THR A 15 -10.62 -2.54 22.58
N GLU A 16 -11.41 -3.10 21.65
CA GLU A 16 -11.21 -4.45 21.12
C GLU A 16 -10.43 -4.43 19.80
N ASN A 17 -10.83 -3.63 18.83
CA ASN A 17 -10.22 -3.58 17.51
C ASN A 17 -9.24 -2.41 17.40
N LYS A 18 -7.94 -2.71 17.46
CA LYS A 18 -6.86 -1.71 17.40
C LYS A 18 -6.81 -0.91 16.09
N GLU A 19 -7.31 -1.47 15.01
CA GLU A 19 -7.31 -0.87 13.67
C GLU A 19 -8.65 -0.22 13.33
N GLY A 20 -9.66 -0.40 14.20
CA GLY A 20 -11.00 0.14 14.03
C GLY A 20 -11.14 1.57 14.53
N LEU A 21 -12.18 2.24 14.00
CA LEU A 21 -12.58 3.57 14.48
C LEU A 21 -12.87 3.54 15.99
N GLY A 22 -12.53 4.65 16.67
CA GLY A 22 -12.81 4.81 18.11
C GLY A 22 -11.90 4.00 19.03
N TYR A 23 -10.92 3.26 18.50
CA TYR A 23 -10.04 2.45 19.34
C TYR A 23 -9.31 3.31 20.38
N THR A 24 -9.36 2.85 21.63
CA THR A 24 -8.68 3.47 22.77
C THR A 24 -8.12 2.33 23.64
N PRO A 25 -6.81 2.31 23.96
CA PRO A 25 -6.28 1.34 24.91
C PRO A 25 -7.01 1.45 26.25
N GLN A 26 -7.27 0.33 26.92
CA GLN A 26 -8.00 0.29 28.19
C GLN A 26 -7.47 1.26 29.22
N SER A 27 -6.14 1.35 29.37
CA SER A 27 -5.49 2.27 30.32
C SER A 27 -5.67 3.76 29.95
N ALA A 28 -5.82 4.07 28.66
CA ALA A 28 -6.09 5.44 28.21
C ALA A 28 -7.57 5.79 28.41
N LEU A 29 -8.46 4.83 28.20
CA LEU A 29 -9.89 4.99 28.49
C LEU A 29 -10.12 5.29 29.98
N GLU A 30 -9.50 4.54 30.87
CA GLU A 30 -9.60 4.76 32.33
C GLU A 30 -9.16 6.17 32.72
N LYS A 31 -8.02 6.62 32.19
CA LYS A 31 -7.54 8.02 32.43
C LYS A 31 -8.48 9.07 31.84
N GLY A 32 -9.00 8.81 30.63
CA GLY A 32 -9.93 9.72 29.97
C GLY A 32 -11.24 9.87 30.74
N LEU A 33 -11.72 8.81 31.37
CA LEU A 33 -12.90 8.83 32.22
C LEU A 33 -12.68 9.63 33.51
N GLU A 34 -11.47 9.59 34.08
CA GLU A 34 -11.11 10.40 35.26
C GLU A 34 -11.04 11.90 34.96
N THR A 35 -10.57 12.26 33.77
CA THR A 35 -10.41 13.66 33.34
C THR A 35 -11.65 14.22 32.66
N GLY A 36 -12.60 13.37 32.28
CA GLY A 36 -13.78 13.74 31.49
C GLY A 36 -13.48 13.95 29.97
N GLU A 37 -12.23 13.70 29.54
CA GLU A 37 -11.81 13.84 28.13
C GLU A 37 -11.37 12.50 27.55
N VAL A 38 -12.24 11.86 26.75
CA VAL A 38 -11.92 10.58 26.11
C VAL A 38 -11.63 10.82 24.64
N TYR A 39 -10.42 10.46 24.22
CA TYR A 39 -9.99 10.50 22.83
C TYR A 39 -9.67 9.07 22.33
N CYS A 40 -10.07 8.77 21.10
CA CYS A 40 -9.55 7.57 20.46
C CYS A 40 -8.03 7.73 20.15
N GLN A 41 -7.33 6.62 19.98
CA GLN A 41 -5.88 6.63 19.77
C GLN A 41 -5.46 7.51 18.56
N ARG A 42 -6.25 7.51 17.49
CA ARG A 42 -6.04 8.35 16.31
C ARG A 42 -6.06 9.84 16.67
N CYS A 43 -7.14 10.29 17.31
CA CYS A 43 -7.28 11.69 17.71
C CYS A 43 -6.25 12.10 18.77
N PHE A 44 -5.93 11.19 19.70
CA PHE A 44 -4.89 11.43 20.70
C PHE A 44 -3.52 11.63 20.03
N ARG A 45 -3.12 10.76 19.09
CA ARG A 45 -1.85 10.88 18.37
C ARG A 45 -1.81 12.12 17.49
N LEU A 46 -2.90 12.41 16.78
CA LEU A 46 -2.99 13.64 16.00
C LEU A 46 -2.81 14.87 16.87
N ARG A 47 -3.51 14.92 18.03
CA ARG A 47 -3.48 16.07 18.94
C ARG A 47 -2.12 16.28 19.62
N HIS A 48 -1.46 15.20 20.04
CA HIS A 48 -0.25 15.28 20.86
C HIS A 48 1.05 15.10 20.10
N TYR A 49 1.02 14.41 18.97
CA TYR A 49 2.23 14.06 18.22
C TYR A 49 2.16 14.47 16.75
N ASN A 50 1.05 15.08 16.31
CA ASN A 50 0.80 15.41 14.91
C ASN A 50 0.91 14.18 13.97
N GLU A 51 0.61 13.00 14.49
CA GLU A 51 0.69 11.73 13.77
C GLU A 51 -0.71 11.28 13.36
N ILE A 52 -0.88 11.06 12.04
CA ILE A 52 -2.04 10.38 11.47
C ILE A 52 -1.77 8.88 11.50
N THR A 53 -2.72 8.12 12.02
CA THR A 53 -2.70 6.65 11.98
C THR A 53 -3.77 6.14 11.02
N ASP A 54 -3.44 5.09 10.27
CA ASP A 54 -4.39 4.44 9.39
C ASP A 54 -5.59 3.89 10.17
N VAL A 55 -6.78 4.09 9.62
CA VAL A 55 -8.03 3.54 10.12
C VAL A 55 -8.72 2.85 8.95
N HIS A 56 -9.31 1.71 9.21
CA HIS A 56 -10.01 0.92 8.20
C HIS A 56 -11.50 1.19 8.24
N LEU A 57 -12.06 1.52 7.08
CA LEU A 57 -13.51 1.60 6.87
C LEU A 57 -14.06 0.27 6.38
N THR A 58 -15.35 0.07 6.58
CA THR A 58 -16.08 -0.97 5.84
C THR A 58 -16.13 -0.62 4.35
N ASP A 59 -16.34 -1.61 3.50
CA ASP A 59 -16.44 -1.37 2.05
C ASP A 59 -17.58 -0.39 1.73
N ASP A 60 -18.71 -0.45 2.45
CA ASP A 60 -19.87 0.43 2.27
C ASP A 60 -19.58 1.89 2.69
N ASP A 61 -18.89 2.09 3.80
CA ASP A 61 -18.54 3.43 4.28
C ASP A 61 -17.52 4.09 3.37
N PHE A 62 -16.61 3.30 2.82
CA PHE A 62 -15.68 3.80 1.83
C PHE A 62 -16.36 4.20 0.52
N LEU A 63 -17.34 3.42 0.03
CA LEU A 63 -18.11 3.78 -1.15
C LEU A 63 -18.89 5.09 -0.95
N LYS A 64 -19.48 5.31 0.22
CA LYS A 64 -20.14 6.59 0.57
C LYS A 64 -19.15 7.76 0.49
N LEU A 65 -17.95 7.58 1.06
CA LEU A 65 -16.89 8.58 1.01
C LEU A 65 -16.47 8.90 -0.43
N LEU A 66 -16.31 7.88 -1.28
CA LEU A 66 -15.99 8.10 -2.70
C LEU A 66 -17.11 8.84 -3.45
N HIS A 67 -18.37 8.60 -3.11
CA HIS A 67 -19.49 9.39 -3.66
C HIS A 67 -19.44 10.84 -3.21
N GLU A 68 -19.16 11.10 -1.93
CA GLU A 68 -18.97 12.48 -1.42
C GLU A 68 -17.83 13.19 -2.19
N VAL A 69 -16.72 12.51 -2.41
CA VAL A 69 -15.61 13.04 -3.22
C VAL A 69 -16.05 13.33 -4.64
N GLY A 70 -16.82 12.43 -5.25
CA GLY A 70 -17.35 12.59 -6.62
C GLY A 70 -18.30 13.77 -6.77
N ASP A 71 -19.08 14.09 -5.75
CA ASP A 71 -20.03 15.20 -5.71
C ASP A 71 -19.36 16.55 -5.41
N SER A 72 -18.08 16.54 -5.01
CA SER A 72 -17.29 17.75 -4.72
C SER A 72 -16.60 18.29 -5.97
N ASP A 73 -16.28 19.59 -5.98
CA ASP A 73 -15.32 20.20 -6.93
C ASP A 73 -13.94 20.24 -6.27
N ALA A 74 -13.21 19.14 -6.33
CA ALA A 74 -11.93 18.99 -5.66
C ALA A 74 -10.85 18.38 -6.56
N LEU A 75 -9.59 18.51 -6.16
CA LEU A 75 -8.51 17.71 -6.70
C LEU A 75 -8.46 16.38 -5.95
N VAL A 76 -8.49 15.27 -6.65
CA VAL A 76 -8.30 13.93 -6.06
C VAL A 76 -6.85 13.51 -6.19
N VAL A 77 -6.16 13.37 -5.08
CA VAL A 77 -4.78 12.86 -5.01
C VAL A 77 -4.84 11.36 -4.74
N ASN A 78 -4.68 10.55 -5.78
CA ASN A 78 -4.69 9.09 -5.65
C ASN A 78 -3.27 8.57 -5.40
N VAL A 79 -3.02 8.08 -4.18
CA VAL A 79 -1.72 7.56 -3.74
C VAL A 79 -1.66 6.07 -4.01
N VAL A 80 -0.65 5.65 -4.78
CA VAL A 80 -0.35 4.23 -5.06
C VAL A 80 1.06 3.87 -4.62
N ASP A 81 1.27 2.62 -4.25
CA ASP A 81 2.58 2.08 -3.97
C ASP A 81 3.25 1.64 -5.28
N ILE A 82 4.38 2.24 -5.65
CA ILE A 82 5.08 1.87 -6.90
C ILE A 82 5.54 0.41 -6.88
N PHE A 83 5.90 -0.11 -5.71
CA PHE A 83 6.31 -1.50 -5.55
C PHE A 83 5.16 -2.47 -5.79
N ASP A 84 3.96 -2.17 -5.26
CA ASP A 84 2.74 -2.96 -5.42
C ASP A 84 1.62 -2.14 -6.09
N PHE A 85 1.86 -1.65 -7.30
CA PHE A 85 0.87 -0.85 -8.03
C PHE A 85 -0.48 -1.58 -8.15
N ASN A 86 -0.47 -2.84 -8.57
CA ASN A 86 -1.70 -3.60 -8.80
C ASN A 86 -2.50 -3.83 -7.50
N GLY A 87 -1.82 -4.03 -6.38
CA GLY A 87 -2.45 -4.10 -5.07
C GLY A 87 -2.87 -2.74 -4.50
N SER A 88 -2.47 -1.63 -5.15
CA SER A 88 -2.77 -0.27 -4.72
C SER A 88 -3.91 0.38 -5.50
N VAL A 89 -4.38 -0.25 -6.57
CA VAL A 89 -5.48 0.28 -7.40
C VAL A 89 -6.79 0.18 -6.64
N ILE A 90 -7.53 1.28 -6.60
CA ILE A 90 -8.90 1.31 -6.06
C ILE A 90 -9.87 0.93 -7.18
N PRO A 91 -10.53 -0.24 -7.12
CA PRO A 91 -11.44 -0.67 -8.17
C PRO A 91 -12.57 0.35 -8.37
N GLY A 92 -12.79 0.75 -9.62
CA GLY A 92 -13.87 1.66 -9.97
C GLY A 92 -13.67 3.13 -9.58
N LEU A 93 -12.54 3.51 -8.99
CA LEU A 93 -12.23 4.91 -8.64
C LEU A 93 -12.60 5.91 -9.74
N PRO A 94 -12.27 5.68 -11.03
CA PRO A 94 -12.62 6.64 -12.10
C PRO A 94 -14.12 6.92 -12.23
N ARG A 95 -14.98 5.97 -11.84
CA ARG A 95 -16.43 6.15 -11.88
C ARG A 95 -16.95 6.98 -10.70
N PHE A 96 -16.35 6.81 -9.53
CA PHE A 96 -16.76 7.52 -8.32
C PHE A 96 -16.30 8.98 -8.34
N VAL A 97 -15.12 9.27 -8.89
CA VAL A 97 -14.55 10.63 -8.93
C VAL A 97 -14.75 11.29 -10.28
N ALA A 98 -15.67 10.78 -11.11
CA ALA A 98 -15.96 11.32 -12.43
C ALA A 98 -16.33 12.80 -12.35
N GLY A 99 -15.57 13.66 -13.05
CA GLY A 99 -15.74 15.11 -13.02
C GLY A 99 -14.64 15.85 -12.24
N ASN A 100 -13.92 15.14 -11.37
CA ASN A 100 -12.78 15.71 -10.65
C ASN A 100 -11.45 15.43 -11.36
N ASP A 101 -10.52 16.39 -11.27
CA ASP A 101 -9.14 16.18 -11.69
C ASP A 101 -8.48 15.16 -10.76
N VAL A 102 -7.77 14.18 -11.31
CA VAL A 102 -7.03 13.15 -10.53
C VAL A 102 -5.54 13.35 -10.72
N LEU A 103 -4.81 13.60 -9.63
CA LEU A 103 -3.35 13.58 -9.59
C LEU A 103 -2.91 12.19 -9.09
N LEU A 104 -2.21 11.43 -9.93
CA LEU A 104 -1.68 10.12 -9.54
C LEU A 104 -0.33 10.28 -8.85
N VAL A 105 -0.23 9.81 -7.61
CA VAL A 105 0.99 9.89 -6.81
C VAL A 105 1.58 8.52 -6.59
N GLY A 106 2.70 8.24 -7.27
CA GLY A 106 3.50 7.04 -7.05
C GLY A 106 4.41 7.24 -5.84
N ASN A 107 4.02 6.66 -4.71
CA ASN A 107 4.79 6.73 -3.47
C ASN A 107 5.82 5.60 -3.35
N LYS A 108 6.75 5.73 -2.42
CA LYS A 108 7.84 4.79 -2.12
C LYS A 108 8.84 4.65 -3.29
N LYS A 109 9.08 5.72 -4.03
CA LYS A 109 10.07 5.73 -5.11
C LYS A 109 11.46 5.29 -4.64
N ASP A 110 11.83 5.59 -3.42
CA ASP A 110 13.09 5.21 -2.76
C ASP A 110 13.33 3.71 -2.68
N ILE A 111 12.29 2.90 -2.84
CA ILE A 111 12.38 1.43 -2.86
C ILE A 111 12.84 0.90 -4.22
N LEU A 112 12.55 1.61 -5.32
CA LEU A 112 13.00 1.19 -6.63
C LEU A 112 14.52 1.37 -6.80
N PRO A 113 15.19 0.51 -7.60
CA PRO A 113 16.61 0.69 -7.89
C PRO A 113 16.91 2.07 -8.45
N LYS A 114 17.93 2.75 -7.94
CA LYS A 114 18.35 4.09 -8.37
C LYS A 114 18.71 4.19 -9.86
N SER A 115 19.02 3.05 -10.47
CA SER A 115 19.26 2.96 -11.92
C SER A 115 18.02 3.16 -12.78
N VAL A 116 16.83 3.09 -12.18
CA VAL A 116 15.55 3.27 -12.90
C VAL A 116 15.26 4.77 -13.02
N LYS A 117 15.18 5.26 -14.25
CA LYS A 117 14.90 6.69 -14.53
C LYS A 117 13.46 7.04 -14.14
N ASP A 118 13.29 8.18 -13.50
CA ASP A 118 12.00 8.72 -13.08
C ASP A 118 11.01 8.83 -14.24
N SER A 119 11.45 9.36 -15.38
CA SER A 119 10.62 9.50 -16.57
C SER A 119 10.06 8.16 -17.07
N LYS A 120 10.81 7.06 -16.91
CA LYS A 120 10.34 5.72 -17.25
C LYS A 120 9.24 5.26 -16.30
N VAL A 121 9.41 5.50 -14.99
CA VAL A 121 8.42 5.12 -13.97
C VAL A 121 7.15 5.94 -14.13
N THR A 122 7.27 7.26 -14.36
CA THR A 122 6.13 8.16 -14.58
C THR A 122 5.32 7.72 -15.81
N HIS A 123 5.99 7.44 -16.93
CA HIS A 123 5.33 6.96 -18.14
C HIS A 123 4.65 5.61 -17.91
N TRP A 124 5.33 4.68 -17.24
CA TRP A 124 4.77 3.39 -16.89
C TRP A 124 3.53 3.51 -15.99
N LEU A 125 3.56 4.36 -14.97
CA LEU A 125 2.40 4.62 -14.10
C LEU A 125 1.23 5.22 -14.88
N MET A 126 1.49 6.14 -15.81
CA MET A 126 0.46 6.71 -16.68
C MET A 126 -0.20 5.64 -17.56
N GLU A 127 0.60 4.76 -18.18
CA GLU A 127 0.08 3.63 -18.97
C GLU A 127 -0.80 2.70 -18.11
N ARG A 128 -0.33 2.34 -16.91
CA ARG A 128 -1.10 1.47 -15.99
C ARG A 128 -2.39 2.12 -15.54
N ALA A 129 -2.36 3.42 -15.22
CA ALA A 129 -3.56 4.17 -14.86
C ALA A 129 -4.59 4.16 -16.02
N HIS A 130 -4.13 4.33 -17.25
CA HIS A 130 -4.98 4.28 -18.43
C HIS A 130 -5.65 2.91 -18.63
N GLU A 131 -4.94 1.82 -18.35
CA GLU A 131 -5.48 0.45 -18.41
C GLU A 131 -6.60 0.24 -17.37
N GLU A 132 -6.46 0.85 -16.20
CA GLU A 132 -7.48 0.85 -15.15
C GLU A 132 -8.63 1.86 -15.41
N GLY A 133 -8.62 2.52 -16.57
CA GLY A 133 -9.65 3.50 -16.97
C GLY A 133 -9.48 4.88 -16.37
N MET A 134 -8.40 5.13 -15.64
CA MET A 134 -8.08 6.44 -15.06
C MET A 134 -7.40 7.35 -16.10
N ARG A 135 -7.67 8.65 -16.02
CA ARG A 135 -7.03 9.68 -16.86
C ARG A 135 -6.48 10.78 -15.95
N PRO A 136 -5.33 10.52 -15.27
CA PRO A 136 -4.77 11.51 -14.36
C PRO A 136 -4.29 12.75 -15.14
N VAL A 137 -4.46 13.91 -14.52
CA VAL A 137 -3.97 15.19 -15.09
C VAL A 137 -2.45 15.28 -15.02
N ASP A 138 -1.82 14.60 -14.06
CA ASP A 138 -0.37 14.47 -13.95
C ASP A 138 -0.02 13.21 -13.13
N VAL A 139 1.26 12.79 -13.18
CA VAL A 139 1.82 11.71 -12.37
C VAL A 139 3.05 12.23 -11.64
N VAL A 140 3.03 12.12 -10.32
CA VAL A 140 4.13 12.55 -9.44
C VAL A 140 4.74 11.35 -8.74
N LEU A 141 6.07 11.25 -8.79
CA LEU A 141 6.82 10.27 -8.00
C LEU A 141 7.27 10.89 -6.69
N THR A 142 7.01 10.21 -5.59
CA THR A 142 7.39 10.73 -4.27
C THR A 142 7.92 9.64 -3.35
N SER A 143 8.51 10.09 -2.26
CA SER A 143 8.86 9.27 -1.10
C SER A 143 8.66 10.11 0.15
N ALA A 144 7.85 9.63 1.08
CA ALA A 144 7.63 10.28 2.35
C ALA A 144 8.93 10.45 3.19
N GLN A 145 9.99 9.75 2.83
CA GLN A 145 11.31 9.85 3.47
C GLN A 145 12.18 10.98 2.89
N ASN A 146 11.75 11.63 1.79
CA ASN A 146 12.52 12.63 1.07
C ASN A 146 11.82 13.99 1.09
N LYS A 147 12.36 14.94 1.86
CA LYS A 147 11.80 16.30 1.98
C LYS A 147 11.68 17.05 0.64
N SER A 148 12.67 16.89 -0.26
CA SER A 148 12.58 17.54 -1.59
C SER A 148 11.41 16.97 -2.40
N ALA A 149 11.21 15.65 -2.38
CA ALA A 149 10.10 15.02 -3.09
C ALA A 149 8.73 15.43 -2.51
N ILE A 150 8.67 15.73 -1.20
CA ILE A 150 7.45 16.27 -0.58
C ILE A 150 7.17 17.69 -1.07
N LYS A 151 8.18 18.55 -1.18
CA LYS A 151 8.02 19.91 -1.74
C LYS A 151 7.54 19.86 -3.18
N ASP A 152 8.18 19.06 -4.01
CA ASP A 152 7.79 18.87 -5.41
C ASP A 152 6.33 18.38 -5.52
N LEU A 153 5.91 17.47 -4.63
CA LEU A 153 4.52 17.00 -4.57
C LEU A 153 3.56 18.15 -4.18
N MET A 154 3.91 18.95 -3.18
CA MET A 154 3.07 20.08 -2.75
C MET A 154 2.93 21.14 -3.84
N GLU A 155 4.01 21.46 -4.57
CA GLU A 155 3.96 22.36 -5.72
C GLU A 155 3.03 21.82 -6.82
N LYS A 156 3.05 20.52 -7.08
CA LYS A 156 2.15 19.86 -8.03
C LYS A 156 0.69 19.86 -7.56
N ILE A 157 0.45 19.62 -6.28
CA ILE A 157 -0.89 19.73 -5.70
C ILE A 157 -1.40 21.16 -5.87
N GLU A 158 -0.60 22.17 -5.51
CA GLU A 158 -0.98 23.57 -5.64
C GLU A 158 -1.27 23.95 -7.10
N GLN A 159 -0.44 23.51 -8.04
CA GLN A 159 -0.63 23.76 -9.48
C GLN A 159 -1.97 23.20 -9.99
N HIS A 160 -2.36 21.99 -9.55
CA HIS A 160 -3.52 21.28 -10.09
C HIS A 160 -4.82 21.56 -9.31
N ARG A 161 -4.76 21.88 -8.01
CA ARG A 161 -5.96 22.16 -7.22
C ARG A 161 -6.62 23.50 -7.58
N LYS A 162 -5.86 24.49 -8.00
CA LYS A 162 -6.39 25.80 -8.45
C LYS A 162 -7.34 26.45 -7.42
N GLY A 163 -6.96 26.40 -6.13
CA GLY A 163 -7.77 26.93 -5.03
C GLY A 163 -8.90 26.03 -4.54
N ARG A 164 -9.06 24.83 -5.13
CA ARG A 164 -10.04 23.83 -4.68
C ARG A 164 -9.52 23.04 -3.48
N ASP A 165 -10.42 22.36 -2.80
CA ASP A 165 -10.08 21.36 -1.81
C ASP A 165 -9.36 20.16 -2.44
N VAL A 166 -8.67 19.40 -1.60
CA VAL A 166 -7.89 18.23 -2.02
C VAL A 166 -8.31 17.01 -1.21
N TYR A 167 -8.72 15.94 -1.88
CA TYR A 167 -8.96 14.64 -1.23
C TYR A 167 -7.82 13.67 -1.51
N VAL A 168 -7.19 13.17 -0.45
CA VAL A 168 -6.12 12.17 -0.58
C VAL A 168 -6.70 10.80 -0.36
N VAL A 169 -6.75 9.99 -1.42
CA VAL A 169 -7.32 8.64 -1.42
C VAL A 169 -6.23 7.58 -1.69
N GLY A 170 -6.42 6.38 -1.17
CA GLY A 170 -5.50 5.27 -1.39
C GLY A 170 -5.88 4.05 -0.56
N VAL A 171 -5.39 2.87 -0.95
CA VAL A 171 -5.56 1.65 -0.17
C VAL A 171 -4.63 1.65 1.05
N THR A 172 -4.84 0.71 1.96
CA THR A 172 -3.93 0.53 3.10
C THR A 172 -2.51 0.17 2.64
N ASN A 173 -1.51 0.50 3.45
CA ASN A 173 -0.10 0.19 3.21
C ASN A 173 0.59 0.90 2.02
N VAL A 174 -0.10 1.77 1.27
CA VAL A 174 0.57 2.60 0.24
C VAL A 174 1.45 3.70 0.84
N GLY A 175 1.40 3.89 2.16
CA GLY A 175 2.15 4.91 2.87
C GLY A 175 1.45 6.28 2.90
N LYS A 176 0.12 6.32 2.69
CA LYS A 176 -0.68 7.55 2.67
C LYS A 176 -0.52 8.36 3.95
N SER A 177 -0.71 7.77 5.13
CA SER A 177 -0.58 8.47 6.42
C SER A 177 0.84 8.97 6.67
N THR A 178 1.86 8.21 6.26
CA THR A 178 3.25 8.68 6.34
C THR A 178 3.48 9.88 5.42
N LEU A 179 2.89 9.87 4.22
CA LEU A 179 2.97 10.96 3.26
C LEU A 179 2.27 12.22 3.78
N ILE A 180 1.06 12.07 4.32
CA ILE A 180 0.30 13.18 4.93
C ILE A 180 1.07 13.77 6.13
N ASN A 181 1.63 12.93 6.99
CA ASN A 181 2.45 13.39 8.10
C ASN A 181 3.67 14.20 7.61
N ALA A 182 4.32 13.77 6.53
CA ALA A 182 5.42 14.52 5.92
C ALA A 182 4.95 15.86 5.33
N ILE A 183 3.78 15.91 4.72
CA ILE A 183 3.14 17.15 4.23
C ILE A 183 2.83 18.09 5.40
N ILE A 184 2.24 17.60 6.47
CA ILE A 184 1.95 18.39 7.67
C ILE A 184 3.24 19.00 8.23
N GLN A 185 4.30 18.22 8.36
CA GLN A 185 5.60 18.69 8.84
C GLN A 185 6.19 19.79 7.96
N GLU A 186 6.03 19.68 6.64
CA GLU A 186 6.51 20.69 5.69
C GLU A 186 5.69 22.00 5.79
N ILE A 187 4.35 21.91 5.94
CA ILE A 187 3.46 23.09 6.09
C ILE A 187 3.71 23.79 7.43
N THR A 188 3.87 23.04 8.53
CA THR A 188 3.94 23.61 9.89
C THR A 188 5.35 24.02 10.32
N GLY A 189 6.38 23.58 9.56
CA GLY A 189 7.77 23.69 9.99
C GLY A 189 8.12 22.76 11.17
N ASP A 190 9.39 22.69 11.54
CA ASP A 190 9.90 21.86 12.66
C ASP A 190 9.49 22.37 14.07
N LYS A 191 8.42 23.14 14.20
CA LYS A 191 8.01 23.69 15.50
C LYS A 191 6.64 23.15 15.90
N ASP A 192 6.53 22.79 17.18
CA ASP A 192 5.39 22.39 17.99
C ASP A 192 4.10 23.26 17.83
N ILE A 193 3.65 23.53 16.61
CA ILE A 193 2.52 24.42 16.34
C ILE A 193 1.35 23.64 15.75
N ILE A 194 1.00 22.49 16.32
CA ILE A 194 -0.38 22.08 16.22
C ILE A 194 -0.96 22.14 17.62
N THR A 195 -1.16 23.36 18.08
CA THR A 195 -2.11 23.61 19.16
C THR A 195 -3.47 23.11 18.69
N THR A 196 -4.15 22.48 19.60
CA THR A 196 -5.46 21.84 19.53
C THR A 196 -6.60 22.59 18.81
N SER A 197 -6.34 23.77 18.29
CA SER A 197 -7.30 24.64 17.59
C SER A 197 -7.18 24.64 16.06
N ARG A 198 -6.18 23.96 15.46
CA ARG A 198 -5.96 24.01 14.01
C ARG A 198 -6.58 22.87 13.22
N PHE A 199 -7.10 21.84 13.88
CA PHE A 199 -7.85 20.76 13.22
C PHE A 199 -9.24 20.60 13.87
N PRO A 200 -10.11 21.64 13.81
CA PRO A 200 -11.51 21.45 14.15
C PRO A 200 -12.16 20.65 13.03
N GLY A 201 -12.78 19.55 13.33
CA GLY A 201 -13.59 18.85 12.33
C GLY A 201 -13.01 17.53 11.83
N THR A 202 -12.33 16.75 12.71
CA THR A 202 -12.18 15.33 12.44
C THR A 202 -13.55 14.69 12.53
N THR A 203 -14.16 14.40 11.38
CA THR A 203 -15.33 13.52 11.31
C THR A 203 -14.86 12.06 11.39
N LEU A 204 -15.79 11.14 11.60
CA LEU A 204 -15.52 9.69 11.59
C LEU A 204 -14.70 9.26 10.38
N ASP A 205 -14.85 9.95 9.25
CA ASP A 205 -14.43 9.50 7.93
C ASP A 205 -13.21 10.21 7.37
N LYS A 206 -12.86 11.42 7.83
CA LYS A 206 -11.76 12.22 7.24
C LYS A 206 -11.09 13.15 8.25
N ILE A 207 -9.80 13.45 8.01
CA ILE A 207 -9.05 14.47 8.75
C ILE A 207 -8.89 15.69 7.84
N GLU A 208 -9.25 16.87 8.36
CA GLU A 208 -9.16 18.15 7.65
C GLU A 208 -7.86 18.86 8.00
N ILE A 209 -7.05 19.16 7.00
CA ILE A 209 -5.80 19.90 7.12
C ILE A 209 -6.00 21.25 6.42
N PRO A 210 -6.10 22.37 7.16
CA PRO A 210 -6.36 23.67 6.57
C PRO A 210 -5.15 24.17 5.77
N LEU A 211 -5.44 24.81 4.63
CA LEU A 211 -4.48 25.52 3.81
C LEU A 211 -4.63 27.04 4.03
N ASP A 212 -3.61 27.81 3.61
CA ASP A 212 -3.53 29.25 3.88
C ASP A 212 -4.64 30.09 3.19
N ASP A 213 -5.23 29.53 2.12
CA ASP A 213 -6.29 30.17 1.35
C ASP A 213 -7.71 29.82 1.81
N GLY A 214 -7.83 29.08 2.91
CA GLY A 214 -9.12 28.65 3.48
C GLY A 214 -9.69 27.37 2.88
N SER A 215 -8.99 26.72 1.95
CA SER A 215 -9.30 25.37 1.47
C SER A 215 -8.67 24.30 2.38
N TYR A 216 -8.96 23.02 2.12
CA TYR A 216 -8.53 21.91 2.95
C TYR A 216 -7.89 20.78 2.15
N ILE A 217 -6.94 20.10 2.79
CA ILE A 217 -6.56 18.74 2.38
C ILE A 217 -7.29 17.77 3.30
N TYR A 218 -8.09 16.88 2.70
CA TYR A 218 -8.80 15.83 3.41
C TYR A 218 -8.03 14.51 3.32
N ASP A 219 -7.57 14.00 4.47
CA ASP A 219 -7.06 12.64 4.56
C ASP A 219 -8.22 11.67 4.73
N THR A 220 -8.41 10.78 3.76
CA THR A 220 -9.46 9.77 3.82
C THR A 220 -8.92 8.47 4.42
N PRO A 221 -9.72 7.70 5.15
CA PRO A 221 -9.31 6.37 5.59
C PRO A 221 -8.92 5.47 4.41
N GLY A 222 -7.97 4.57 4.63
CA GLY A 222 -7.52 3.62 3.61
C GLY A 222 -8.50 2.45 3.42
N ILE A 223 -8.61 1.95 2.18
CA ILE A 223 -9.32 0.69 1.90
C ILE A 223 -8.44 -0.50 2.23
N ILE A 224 -9.03 -1.55 2.78
CA ILE A 224 -8.40 -2.85 2.91
C ILE A 224 -8.52 -3.61 1.58
N HIS A 225 -7.41 -3.89 0.94
CA HIS A 225 -7.36 -4.74 -0.25
C HIS A 225 -7.07 -6.18 0.16
N ARG A 226 -8.11 -6.99 0.36
CA ARG A 226 -8.01 -8.36 0.91
C ARG A 226 -7.16 -9.34 0.08
N HIS A 227 -6.79 -8.96 -1.14
CA HIS A 227 -5.99 -9.79 -2.04
C HIS A 227 -4.48 -9.57 -1.94
N GLN A 228 -4.03 -8.79 -0.95
CA GLN A 228 -2.60 -8.55 -0.71
C GLN A 228 -2.02 -9.57 0.28
N MET A 229 -0.77 -9.94 0.06
CA MET A 229 -0.01 -10.84 0.94
C MET A 229 0.01 -10.39 2.41
N ALA A 230 -0.04 -9.07 2.66
CA ALA A 230 0.01 -8.49 4.00
C ALA A 230 -1.06 -9.03 4.95
N HIS A 231 -2.24 -9.41 4.44
CA HIS A 231 -3.35 -9.92 5.27
C HIS A 231 -3.10 -11.31 5.85
N TYR A 232 -2.16 -12.04 5.29
CA TYR A 232 -1.83 -13.42 5.69
C TYR A 232 -0.56 -13.51 6.53
N LEU A 233 0.02 -12.35 6.89
CA LEU A 233 1.29 -12.28 7.59
C LEU A 233 1.13 -11.70 9.00
N THR A 234 1.87 -12.26 9.94
CA THR A 234 2.02 -11.65 11.26
C THR A 234 2.80 -10.34 11.18
N ALA A 235 2.62 -9.45 12.16
CA ALA A 235 3.31 -8.16 12.24
C ALA A 235 4.84 -8.28 12.05
N LYS A 236 5.44 -9.38 12.55
CA LYS A 236 6.88 -9.67 12.40
C LYS A 236 7.29 -9.90 10.95
N ASN A 237 6.41 -10.45 10.14
CA ASN A 237 6.67 -10.84 8.76
C ASN A 237 6.23 -9.76 7.74
N LEU A 238 5.50 -8.73 8.16
CA LEU A 238 5.11 -7.61 7.30
C LEU A 238 6.32 -6.92 6.63
N LYS A 239 7.51 -7.00 7.23
CA LYS A 239 8.74 -6.45 6.64
C LYS A 239 9.06 -7.01 5.26
N TYR A 240 8.64 -8.22 4.93
CA TYR A 240 8.90 -8.85 3.62
C TYR A 240 7.98 -8.36 2.50
N VAL A 241 6.87 -7.72 2.86
CA VAL A 241 5.86 -7.17 1.93
C VAL A 241 5.81 -5.65 1.93
N SER A 242 6.59 -5.01 2.79
CA SER A 242 6.77 -3.55 2.86
C SER A 242 8.25 -3.22 2.93
N PRO A 243 9.00 -3.34 1.85
CA PRO A 243 10.42 -3.00 1.82
C PRO A 243 10.64 -1.55 2.30
N LYS A 244 11.64 -1.36 3.16
CA LYS A 244 12.04 -0.04 3.70
C LYS A 244 13.35 0.47 3.10
N LYS A 245 13.94 -0.28 2.19
CA LYS A 245 15.21 0.04 1.54
C LYS A 245 15.11 -0.29 0.06
N GLU A 246 15.95 0.36 -0.73
CA GLU A 246 16.13 0.06 -2.14
C GLU A 246 16.23 -1.46 -2.37
N ILE A 247 15.33 -2.01 -3.17
CA ILE A 247 15.36 -3.42 -3.56
C ILE A 247 16.55 -3.68 -4.48
N LYS A 248 17.14 -4.86 -4.34
CA LYS A 248 18.24 -5.33 -5.19
C LYS A 248 17.77 -6.52 -6.02
N PRO A 249 17.23 -6.28 -7.22
CA PRO A 249 16.74 -7.35 -8.07
C PRO A 249 17.84 -8.40 -8.33
N LYS A 250 17.47 -9.68 -8.26
CA LYS A 250 18.38 -10.81 -8.46
C LYS A 250 17.95 -11.59 -9.70
N THR A 251 18.87 -11.78 -10.64
CA THR A 251 18.61 -12.56 -11.85
C THR A 251 19.06 -14.00 -11.67
N TYR A 252 18.14 -14.93 -11.85
CA TYR A 252 18.37 -16.37 -11.82
C TYR A 252 18.35 -16.93 -13.25
N GLN A 253 19.47 -17.49 -13.68
CA GLN A 253 19.52 -18.25 -14.93
C GLN A 253 18.90 -19.62 -14.66
N LEU A 254 17.73 -19.87 -15.23
CA LEU A 254 17.02 -21.13 -15.06
C LEU A 254 16.96 -21.91 -16.38
N ASN A 255 17.07 -23.22 -16.25
CA ASN A 255 16.66 -24.16 -17.28
C ASN A 255 15.17 -24.49 -17.07
N PRO A 256 14.44 -24.97 -18.10
CA PRO A 256 13.14 -25.59 -17.89
C PRO A 256 13.19 -26.65 -16.77
N GLU A 257 12.07 -26.88 -16.14
CA GLU A 257 11.91 -27.81 -15.03
C GLU A 257 12.70 -27.42 -13.77
N GLN A 258 12.86 -26.10 -13.55
CA GLN A 258 13.42 -25.54 -12.31
C GLN A 258 12.40 -24.67 -11.60
N THR A 259 12.55 -24.61 -10.27
CA THR A 259 11.67 -23.92 -9.34
C THR A 259 12.47 -22.94 -8.48
N LEU A 260 11.88 -21.76 -8.20
CA LEU A 260 12.32 -20.83 -7.17
C LEU A 260 11.24 -20.74 -6.08
N PHE A 261 11.60 -21.02 -4.86
CA PHE A 261 10.79 -20.73 -3.68
C PHE A 261 11.08 -19.31 -3.20
N LEU A 262 10.03 -18.58 -2.83
CA LEU A 262 10.06 -17.21 -2.32
C LEU A 262 9.86 -17.26 -0.79
N GLY A 263 10.88 -17.72 -0.06
CA GLY A 263 10.66 -18.24 1.28
C GLY A 263 9.67 -19.39 1.23
N GLY A 264 8.71 -19.42 2.16
CA GLY A 264 7.52 -20.25 2.10
C GLY A 264 6.27 -19.47 1.68
N LEU A 265 6.43 -18.18 1.25
CA LEU A 265 5.30 -17.32 0.90
C LEU A 265 4.81 -17.51 -0.54
N GLY A 266 5.61 -18.13 -1.38
CA GLY A 266 5.25 -18.36 -2.77
C GLY A 266 6.28 -19.22 -3.48
N ARG A 267 5.99 -19.54 -4.73
CA ARG A 267 6.83 -20.38 -5.57
C ARG A 267 6.67 -19.97 -7.04
N PHE A 268 7.75 -20.05 -7.78
CA PHE A 268 7.78 -19.84 -9.22
C PHE A 268 8.36 -21.06 -9.91
N ASP A 269 7.64 -21.62 -10.87
CA ASP A 269 8.07 -22.77 -11.66
C ASP A 269 8.31 -22.36 -13.09
N PHE A 270 9.48 -22.63 -13.61
CA PHE A 270 9.76 -22.57 -15.05
C PHE A 270 9.52 -23.93 -15.67
N ILE A 271 8.35 -24.08 -16.35
CA ILE A 271 7.86 -25.38 -16.85
C ILE A 271 8.48 -25.70 -18.22
N LYS A 272 8.40 -24.76 -19.17
CA LYS A 272 8.82 -24.97 -20.55
C LYS A 272 9.30 -23.66 -21.19
N GLY A 273 10.31 -23.75 -22.03
CA GLY A 273 10.90 -22.65 -22.77
C GLY A 273 12.40 -22.85 -22.94
N GLU A 274 13.07 -21.87 -23.54
CA GLU A 274 14.54 -21.86 -23.61
C GLU A 274 15.15 -21.35 -22.30
N LYS A 275 16.36 -21.80 -21.98
CA LYS A 275 17.12 -21.29 -20.83
C LYS A 275 17.18 -19.78 -20.88
N GLN A 276 16.73 -19.11 -19.83
CA GLN A 276 16.72 -17.65 -19.75
C GLN A 276 16.89 -17.13 -18.31
N GLY A 277 17.14 -15.81 -18.21
CA GLY A 277 17.21 -15.11 -16.95
C GLY A 277 15.84 -14.65 -16.46
N PHE A 278 15.50 -14.96 -15.21
CA PHE A 278 14.33 -14.46 -14.50
C PHE A 278 14.80 -13.49 -13.41
N THR A 279 14.30 -12.26 -13.45
CA THR A 279 14.71 -11.25 -12.46
C THR A 279 13.67 -11.13 -11.36
N ALA A 280 14.05 -11.53 -10.16
CA ALA A 280 13.23 -11.51 -8.97
C ALA A 280 13.42 -10.18 -8.21
N SER A 281 12.33 -9.46 -7.98
CA SER A 281 12.27 -8.17 -7.31
C SER A 281 11.38 -8.30 -6.07
N PHE A 282 12.02 -8.61 -4.95
CA PHE A 282 11.39 -8.81 -3.64
C PHE A 282 12.18 -8.06 -2.57
N ASP A 283 11.66 -8.02 -1.34
CA ASP A 283 12.44 -7.52 -0.22
C ASP A 283 13.80 -8.24 -0.13
N ASN A 284 14.86 -7.49 0.21
CA ASN A 284 16.23 -8.01 0.20
C ASN A 284 16.47 -9.13 1.23
N GLU A 285 15.67 -9.18 2.29
CA GLU A 285 15.77 -10.19 3.35
C GLU A 285 15.01 -11.48 2.99
N LEU A 286 14.12 -11.45 2.00
CA LEU A 286 13.41 -12.64 1.56
C LEU A 286 14.39 -13.60 0.86
N LYS A 287 14.53 -14.79 1.42
CA LYS A 287 15.42 -15.81 0.87
C LYS A 287 14.75 -16.56 -0.26
N LEU A 288 15.39 -16.59 -1.42
CA LEU A 288 14.96 -17.39 -2.55
C LEU A 288 15.76 -18.69 -2.61
N HIS A 289 15.07 -19.82 -2.79
CA HIS A 289 15.69 -21.13 -2.86
C HIS A 289 15.37 -21.82 -4.19
N ARG A 290 16.41 -22.25 -4.93
CA ARG A 290 16.25 -22.91 -6.23
C ARG A 290 16.33 -24.42 -6.08
N THR A 291 15.42 -25.15 -6.74
CA THR A 291 15.43 -26.60 -6.85
C THR A 291 14.94 -27.06 -8.22
N LYS A 292 14.87 -28.39 -8.42
CA LYS A 292 14.19 -28.98 -9.58
C LYS A 292 12.68 -28.87 -9.40
N LEU A 293 11.94 -28.80 -10.50
CA LEU A 293 10.48 -28.81 -10.50
C LEU A 293 9.95 -30.16 -10.00
N GLU A 294 10.61 -31.26 -10.44
CA GLU A 294 10.32 -32.60 -9.93
C GLU A 294 10.52 -32.66 -8.43
N GLY A 295 9.49 -33.06 -7.70
CA GLY A 295 9.50 -33.13 -6.24
C GLY A 295 9.39 -31.79 -5.51
N ALA A 296 9.19 -30.67 -6.23
CA ALA A 296 9.12 -29.33 -5.61
C ALA A 296 7.99 -29.21 -4.58
N THR A 297 6.83 -29.86 -4.80
CA THR A 297 5.72 -29.84 -3.84
C THR A 297 6.10 -30.58 -2.56
N ALA A 298 6.64 -31.79 -2.67
CA ALA A 298 7.10 -32.54 -1.52
C ALA A 298 8.24 -31.82 -0.77
N PHE A 299 9.10 -31.13 -1.51
CA PHE A 299 10.14 -30.27 -0.92
C PHE A 299 9.53 -29.12 -0.11
N TYR A 300 8.50 -28.43 -0.65
CA TYR A 300 7.79 -27.36 0.05
C TYR A 300 7.18 -27.87 1.34
N ASP A 301 6.38 -28.95 1.29
CA ASP A 301 5.68 -29.52 2.44
C ASP A 301 6.65 -29.90 3.58
N LYS A 302 7.81 -30.45 3.21
CA LYS A 302 8.84 -30.82 4.16
C LYS A 302 9.55 -29.64 4.80
N HIS A 303 9.73 -28.54 4.08
CA HIS A 303 10.66 -27.45 4.45
C HIS A 303 9.98 -26.13 4.81
N VAL A 304 8.67 -25.98 4.57
CA VAL A 304 7.92 -24.79 4.97
C VAL A 304 7.91 -24.65 6.49
N GLY A 305 8.14 -23.44 6.96
CA GLY A 305 8.28 -23.12 8.39
C GLY A 305 9.69 -23.36 8.96
N GLY A 306 10.60 -23.89 8.14
CA GLY A 306 11.99 -24.15 8.49
C GLY A 306 12.96 -23.49 7.49
N LEU A 307 13.49 -24.27 6.53
CA LEU A 307 14.35 -23.76 5.47
C LEU A 307 13.63 -22.71 4.62
N LEU A 308 12.37 -22.96 4.29
CA LEU A 308 11.49 -22.05 3.58
C LEU A 308 10.71 -21.20 4.59
N THR A 309 11.26 -20.06 4.96
CA THR A 309 10.67 -19.12 5.91
C THR A 309 10.72 -17.69 5.37
N PRO A 310 9.77 -16.76 5.68
CA PRO A 310 8.53 -17.00 6.39
C PRO A 310 7.54 -17.86 5.58
N PRO A 311 6.44 -18.41 6.18
CA PRO A 311 6.08 -18.41 7.59
C PRO A 311 7.03 -19.27 8.42
N ASN A 312 7.08 -19.09 9.75
CA ASN A 312 7.81 -19.98 10.64
C ASN A 312 6.98 -21.23 10.99
N SER A 313 7.54 -22.16 11.77
CA SER A 313 6.90 -23.43 12.11
C SER A 313 5.57 -23.31 12.88
N LYS A 314 5.35 -22.19 13.60
CA LYS A 314 4.11 -21.92 14.32
C LYS A 314 3.05 -21.27 13.42
N GLU A 315 3.50 -20.39 12.53
CA GLU A 315 2.63 -19.63 11.64
C GLU A 315 2.15 -20.46 10.44
N LYS A 316 2.88 -21.50 10.04
CA LYS A 316 2.56 -22.31 8.86
C LYS A 316 1.19 -22.99 8.92
N GLU A 317 0.66 -23.29 10.12
CA GLU A 317 -0.62 -23.98 10.30
C GLU A 317 -1.81 -23.07 9.97
N GLU A 318 -1.65 -21.77 10.18
CA GLU A 318 -2.65 -20.73 9.87
C GLU A 318 -2.43 -20.10 8.49
N PHE A 319 -1.27 -20.35 7.87
CA PHE A 319 -0.93 -19.77 6.58
C PHE A 319 -1.66 -20.52 5.45
N PRO A 320 -2.36 -19.82 4.53
CA PRO A 320 -3.12 -20.44 3.47
C PRO A 320 -2.27 -21.33 2.55
N SER A 321 -2.86 -22.38 2.03
CA SER A 321 -2.23 -23.23 1.02
C SER A 321 -1.86 -22.44 -0.23
N LEU A 322 -0.74 -22.81 -0.86
CA LEU A 322 -0.36 -22.20 -2.14
C LEU A 322 -1.23 -22.76 -3.27
N VAL A 323 -1.78 -21.86 -4.08
CA VAL A 323 -2.54 -22.17 -5.29
C VAL A 323 -1.71 -21.80 -6.52
N SER A 324 -1.72 -22.70 -7.51
CA SER A 324 -0.97 -22.54 -8.76
C SER A 324 -1.73 -21.72 -9.80
N HIS A 325 -1.03 -20.78 -10.43
CA HIS A 325 -1.48 -19.98 -11.56
C HIS A 325 -0.56 -20.26 -12.76
N GLU A 326 -0.99 -21.12 -13.67
CA GLU A 326 -0.23 -21.39 -14.90
C GLU A 326 -0.41 -20.29 -15.95
N LEU A 327 0.70 -19.85 -16.53
CA LEU A 327 0.76 -18.74 -17.47
C LEU A 327 1.65 -19.09 -18.65
N THR A 328 1.23 -18.66 -19.83
CA THR A 328 2.06 -18.68 -21.05
C THR A 328 2.44 -17.25 -21.38
N ILE A 329 3.72 -16.95 -21.26
CA ILE A 329 4.29 -15.63 -21.49
C ILE A 329 4.90 -15.61 -22.89
N LYS A 330 4.64 -14.56 -23.64
CA LYS A 330 5.18 -14.36 -25.00
C LYS A 330 6.24 -13.26 -25.03
N ASP A 331 6.03 -12.22 -24.25
CA ASP A 331 6.84 -11.02 -24.25
C ASP A 331 7.37 -10.70 -22.84
N LYS A 332 8.26 -9.71 -22.76
CA LYS A 332 8.81 -9.21 -21.49
C LYS A 332 7.69 -8.77 -20.52
N THR A 333 7.48 -9.54 -19.47
CA THR A 333 6.34 -9.42 -18.55
C THR A 333 6.79 -9.55 -17.11
N ASP A 334 6.25 -8.71 -16.21
CA ASP A 334 6.35 -8.89 -14.76
C ASP A 334 5.17 -9.76 -14.29
N LEU A 335 5.48 -10.83 -13.56
CA LEU A 335 4.54 -11.69 -12.85
C LEU A 335 4.50 -11.23 -11.40
N VAL A 336 3.41 -10.62 -10.99
CA VAL A 336 3.27 -9.97 -9.69
C VAL A 336 2.49 -10.85 -8.74
N ILE A 337 3.02 -11.06 -7.54
CA ILE A 337 2.29 -11.58 -6.39
C ILE A 337 1.95 -10.36 -5.51
N SER A 338 0.67 -10.04 -5.40
CA SER A 338 0.21 -8.78 -4.79
C SER A 338 0.72 -8.62 -3.35
N GLY A 339 1.36 -7.48 -3.09
CA GLY A 339 1.99 -7.16 -1.81
C GLY A 339 3.34 -7.84 -1.55
N LEU A 340 3.79 -8.82 -2.35
CA LEU A 340 5.05 -9.51 -2.12
C LEU A 340 6.19 -9.03 -3.03
N GLY A 341 5.89 -8.79 -4.30
CA GLY A 341 6.87 -8.41 -5.31
C GLY A 341 6.59 -9.10 -6.66
N TRP A 342 7.60 -9.17 -7.53
CA TRP A 342 7.41 -9.71 -8.87
C TRP A 342 8.64 -10.42 -9.42
N ILE A 343 8.38 -11.28 -10.40
CA ILE A 343 9.41 -11.92 -11.21
C ILE A 343 9.25 -11.47 -12.66
N ARG A 344 10.29 -10.91 -13.25
CA ARG A 344 10.30 -10.56 -14.67
C ARG A 344 10.72 -11.75 -15.51
N VAL A 345 9.89 -12.08 -16.48
CA VAL A 345 10.15 -13.01 -17.57
C VAL A 345 10.61 -12.20 -18.78
N ASN A 346 11.71 -12.58 -19.42
CA ASN A 346 12.30 -11.77 -20.50
C ASN A 346 11.85 -12.21 -21.91
N GLY A 347 11.32 -13.41 -22.06
CA GLY A 347 10.92 -13.96 -23.35
C GLY A 347 9.88 -15.06 -23.19
N GLU A 348 9.67 -15.82 -24.28
CA GLU A 348 8.67 -16.87 -24.29
C GLU A 348 8.94 -17.94 -23.23
N ALA A 349 7.92 -18.26 -22.42
CA ALA A 349 7.99 -19.26 -21.38
C ALA A 349 6.60 -19.74 -20.95
N LYS A 350 6.48 -21.05 -20.63
CA LYS A 350 5.38 -21.57 -19.84
C LYS A 350 5.86 -21.64 -18.38
N VAL A 351 5.13 -20.98 -17.48
CA VAL A 351 5.50 -20.85 -16.07
C VAL A 351 4.29 -21.10 -15.18
N ALA A 352 4.52 -21.38 -13.90
CA ALA A 352 3.48 -21.32 -12.88
C ALA A 352 3.95 -20.45 -11.71
N VAL A 353 3.07 -19.58 -11.24
CA VAL A 353 3.25 -18.78 -10.03
C VAL A 353 2.32 -19.35 -8.97
N TRP A 354 2.89 -19.66 -7.81
CA TRP A 354 2.12 -20.14 -6.67
C TRP A 354 2.09 -19.06 -5.60
N ALA A 355 0.89 -18.73 -5.18
CA ALA A 355 0.64 -17.76 -4.11
C ALA A 355 -0.37 -18.33 -3.11
N PRO A 356 -0.44 -17.83 -1.87
CA PRO A 356 -1.46 -18.22 -0.92
C PRO A 356 -2.86 -18.01 -1.50
N GLU A 357 -3.78 -18.93 -1.19
CA GLU A 357 -5.18 -18.79 -1.57
C GLU A 357 -5.72 -17.42 -1.12
N GLY A 358 -6.33 -16.68 -2.03
CA GLY A 358 -6.81 -15.31 -1.80
C GLY A 358 -5.81 -14.20 -2.17
N VAL A 359 -4.53 -14.49 -2.35
CA VAL A 359 -3.55 -13.50 -2.84
C VAL A 359 -3.60 -13.42 -4.35
N ALA A 360 -3.74 -12.21 -4.89
CA ALA A 360 -3.82 -12.01 -6.34
C ALA A 360 -2.46 -12.24 -7.02
N VAL A 361 -2.51 -12.96 -8.15
CA VAL A 361 -1.39 -13.09 -9.09
C VAL A 361 -1.80 -12.43 -10.40
N VAL A 362 -1.03 -11.43 -10.84
CA VAL A 362 -1.34 -10.66 -12.04
C VAL A 362 -0.11 -10.53 -12.94
N THR A 363 -0.36 -10.30 -14.22
CA THR A 363 0.68 -9.97 -15.20
C THR A 363 0.62 -8.50 -15.55
N ARG A 364 1.78 -7.88 -15.76
CA ARG A 364 1.85 -6.49 -16.20
C ARG A 364 3.07 -6.25 -17.09
N LYS A 365 3.04 -5.16 -17.86
CA LYS A 365 4.22 -4.69 -18.59
C LYS A 365 5.36 -4.42 -17.60
N ALA A 366 6.56 -4.91 -17.91
CA ALA A 366 7.70 -4.80 -17.03
C ALA A 366 8.09 -3.34 -16.73
N ILE A 367 8.23 -3.02 -15.44
CA ILE A 367 8.63 -1.68 -15.01
C ILE A 367 10.13 -1.43 -15.17
N ILE A 368 10.98 -2.45 -14.96
CA ILE A 368 12.45 -2.34 -14.98
C ILE A 368 13.03 -3.00 -16.23
#